data_3dde23c5bf3592dd2338d53b850df524
#
_entry.id   3dde23c5bf3592dd2338d53b850df524
#
_cell.length_a   1.000
_cell.length_b   1.000
_cell.length_c   1.000
_cell.angle_alpha   90.00
_cell.angle_beta   90.00
_cell.angle_gamma   90.00
#
_symmetry.space_group_name_H-M   'P 1'
#
loop_
_entity.id
_entity.type
_entity.pdbx_description
1 polymer ?
#
loop_
_entity_poly.entity_id
_entity_poly.type
_entity_poly.pdbx_seq_one_letter_code
_entity_poly.pdbx_strand_id
1 'polypeptide(L)'
;MKLSRILLSAVAVATVAACGNLSKVTEAGTPEYKEVDGQQVPQLVWPKIDKAGFNHDGSQFGSWPNWDNVRMIERGMNKDQLYNLIGRPHFSEGLYGVEEWDYAFNYRENGVHKICQYKILFDKNHNAQSFFWYPNGCNGNSAFTLSGDFLFDFDKDTLTPRGKEVVDNVAAQLKETGAKEVKVAGYTDRLGSDAYNLDLSQRRANRVKARLLQDGVT
;
A
#
# COMPACT_ATOMS: atom_id res chain seq x y z
N MET A 1 -30.70 -60.02 -19.29
CA MET A 1 -29.88 -59.15 -18.45
C MET A 1 -29.42 -57.98 -19.31
N LYS A 2 -29.96 -56.78 -19.15
CA LYS A 2 -29.57 -55.55 -19.88
C LYS A 2 -28.71 -54.73 -18.96
N LEU A 3 -27.42 -54.55 -19.27
CA LEU A 3 -26.54 -53.64 -18.56
C LEU A 3 -26.81 -52.21 -19.07
N SER A 4 -27.32 -51.39 -18.16
CA SER A 4 -27.51 -49.96 -18.39
C SER A 4 -26.15 -49.24 -18.17
N ARG A 5 -25.59 -48.65 -19.21
CA ARG A 5 -24.39 -47.81 -19.10
C ARG A 5 -24.81 -46.42 -18.63
N ILE A 6 -24.42 -46.08 -17.43
CA ILE A 6 -24.54 -44.71 -16.92
C ILE A 6 -23.35 -43.90 -17.46
N LEU A 7 -23.65 -42.97 -18.36
CA LEU A 7 -22.69 -41.94 -18.78
C LEU A 7 -22.60 -40.87 -17.71
N LEU A 8 -21.50 -40.86 -16.97
CA LEU A 8 -21.13 -39.70 -16.16
C LEU A 8 -20.62 -38.59 -17.05
N SER A 9 -21.44 -37.57 -17.25
CA SER A 9 -20.99 -36.31 -17.85
C SER A 9 -20.18 -35.54 -16.85
N ALA A 10 -18.86 -35.54 -17.01
CA ALA A 10 -17.98 -34.63 -16.26
C ALA A 10 -18.20 -33.21 -16.82
N VAL A 11 -18.90 -32.39 -16.07
CA VAL A 11 -18.92 -30.93 -16.31
C VAL A 11 -17.58 -30.37 -15.92
N ALA A 12 -16.72 -30.13 -16.89
CA ALA A 12 -15.51 -29.35 -16.70
C ALA A 12 -15.93 -27.90 -16.45
N VAL A 13 -15.89 -27.49 -15.19
CA VAL A 13 -15.94 -26.06 -14.82
C VAL A 13 -14.63 -25.46 -15.29
N ALA A 14 -14.63 -24.88 -16.48
CA ALA A 14 -13.56 -24.02 -16.91
C ALA A 14 -13.59 -22.77 -16.00
N THR A 15 -12.74 -22.74 -14.99
CA THR A 15 -12.41 -21.50 -14.30
C THR A 15 -11.74 -20.61 -15.33
N VAL A 16 -12.50 -19.66 -15.84
CA VAL A 16 -11.96 -18.55 -16.63
C VAL A 16 -11.03 -17.81 -15.66
N ALA A 17 -9.73 -18.06 -15.78
CA ALA A 17 -8.71 -17.20 -15.22
C ALA A 17 -8.83 -15.87 -15.98
N ALA A 18 -9.80 -15.07 -15.57
CA ALA A 18 -9.98 -13.74 -16.09
C ALA A 18 -8.93 -12.84 -15.47
N CYS A 19 -8.08 -12.36 -16.37
CA CYS A 19 -7.50 -11.04 -16.35
C CYS A 19 -6.52 -10.70 -15.24
N GLY A 20 -5.30 -10.52 -15.68
CA GLY A 20 -4.37 -9.55 -15.11
C GLY A 20 -3.99 -9.83 -13.65
N ASN A 21 -2.72 -10.03 -13.44
CA ASN A 21 -2.12 -10.09 -12.11
C ASN A 21 -2.43 -8.80 -11.34
N LEU A 22 -3.56 -8.76 -10.65
CA LEU A 22 -3.93 -7.72 -9.71
C LEU A 22 -3.60 -8.18 -8.29
N SER A 23 -3.32 -7.23 -7.41
CA SER A 23 -3.12 -7.51 -5.99
C SER A 23 -4.43 -8.02 -5.39
N LYS A 24 -4.33 -8.92 -4.41
CA LYS A 24 -5.51 -9.30 -3.63
C LYS A 24 -5.79 -8.22 -2.61
N VAL A 25 -6.94 -7.58 -2.74
CA VAL A 25 -7.39 -6.48 -1.89
C VAL A 25 -8.57 -6.94 -1.05
N THR A 26 -8.56 -6.63 0.25
CA THR A 26 -9.67 -6.88 1.14
C THR A 26 -10.77 -5.83 0.98
N GLU A 27 -11.98 -6.10 1.47
CA GLU A 27 -13.08 -5.10 1.49
C GLU A 27 -12.70 -3.80 2.22
N ALA A 28 -11.69 -3.83 3.07
CA ALA A 28 -11.18 -2.67 3.79
C ALA A 28 -10.11 -1.89 3.00
N GLY A 29 -9.79 -2.29 1.78
CA GLY A 29 -8.77 -1.62 0.95
C GLY A 29 -7.33 -1.88 1.41
N THR A 30 -7.07 -3.06 1.97
CA THR A 30 -5.72 -3.48 2.38
C THR A 30 -5.29 -4.72 1.59
N PRO A 31 -3.99 -4.89 1.29
CA PRO A 31 -3.51 -6.12 0.65
C PRO A 31 -3.42 -7.25 1.66
N GLU A 32 -3.20 -8.47 1.19
CA GLU A 32 -2.69 -9.55 2.03
C GLU A 32 -1.26 -9.20 2.49
N TYR A 33 -0.94 -9.51 3.75
CA TYR A 33 0.39 -9.28 4.32
C TYR A 33 1.07 -10.59 4.69
N LYS A 34 2.40 -10.60 4.58
CA LYS A 34 3.26 -11.64 5.15
C LYS A 34 4.12 -10.99 6.23
N GLU A 35 4.15 -11.58 7.41
CA GLU A 35 5.04 -11.11 8.46
C GLU A 35 6.47 -11.61 8.20
N VAL A 36 7.41 -10.67 8.21
CA VAL A 36 8.85 -10.93 8.12
C VAL A 36 9.54 -10.04 9.15
N ASP A 37 10.20 -10.63 10.12
CA ASP A 37 10.94 -9.93 11.18
C ASP A 37 10.16 -8.80 11.86
N GLY A 38 8.85 -9.03 12.10
CA GLY A 38 7.93 -8.07 12.73
C GLY A 38 7.40 -6.97 11.83
N GLN A 39 7.81 -6.93 10.57
CA GLN A 39 7.22 -6.07 9.55
C GLN A 39 6.13 -6.83 8.79
N GLN A 40 5.03 -6.14 8.51
CA GLN A 40 3.97 -6.63 7.65
C GLN A 40 4.32 -6.27 6.20
N VAL A 41 4.84 -7.26 5.45
CA VAL A 41 5.23 -7.09 4.04
C VAL A 41 3.99 -7.30 3.17
N PRO A 42 3.51 -6.25 2.46
CA PRO A 42 2.34 -6.36 1.62
C PRO A 42 2.61 -7.26 0.42
N GLN A 43 1.68 -8.15 0.11
CA GLN A 43 1.73 -9.02 -1.06
C GLN A 43 1.10 -8.29 -2.25
N LEU A 44 1.91 -7.48 -2.94
CA LEU A 44 1.46 -6.65 -4.05
C LEU A 44 1.93 -7.20 -5.39
N VAL A 45 1.08 -7.05 -6.39
CA VAL A 45 1.41 -7.30 -7.79
C VAL A 45 1.67 -5.96 -8.47
N TRP A 46 2.86 -5.77 -9.02
CA TRP A 46 3.24 -4.55 -9.72
C TRP A 46 3.21 -4.79 -11.23
N PRO A 47 2.48 -3.96 -12.01
CA PRO A 47 2.47 -4.08 -13.45
C PRO A 47 3.86 -3.72 -14.02
N LYS A 48 4.19 -4.29 -15.18
CA LYS A 48 5.42 -3.93 -15.87
C LYS A 48 5.33 -2.50 -16.42
N ILE A 49 6.39 -1.72 -16.30
CA ILE A 49 6.44 -0.31 -16.73
C ILE A 49 6.10 -0.14 -18.21
N ASP A 50 6.49 -1.09 -19.07
CA ASP A 50 6.18 -1.07 -20.50
C ASP A 50 4.68 -1.21 -20.83
N LYS A 51 3.84 -1.47 -19.82
CA LYS A 51 2.37 -1.49 -19.91
C LYS A 51 1.72 -0.19 -19.44
N ALA A 52 2.48 0.75 -18.90
CA ALA A 52 1.97 2.06 -18.57
C ALA A 52 1.59 2.84 -19.83
N GLY A 53 0.55 3.67 -19.71
CA GLY A 53 0.23 4.65 -20.75
C GLY A 53 1.38 5.63 -20.94
N PHE A 54 1.57 6.08 -22.19
CA PHE A 54 2.50 7.15 -22.49
C PHE A 54 1.99 8.50 -21.97
N ASN A 55 2.91 9.40 -21.71
CA ASN A 55 2.59 10.80 -21.49
C ASN A 55 1.98 11.43 -22.78
N HIS A 56 1.53 12.66 -22.67
CA HIS A 56 0.79 13.34 -23.73
C HIS A 56 1.52 13.39 -25.08
N ASP A 57 2.85 13.48 -25.07
CA ASP A 57 3.67 13.52 -26.29
C ASP A 57 4.16 12.13 -26.77
N GLY A 58 3.80 11.08 -26.05
CA GLY A 58 4.17 9.70 -26.38
C GLY A 58 5.65 9.34 -26.16
N SER A 59 6.44 10.22 -25.56
CA SER A 59 7.88 10.04 -25.41
C SER A 59 8.30 9.22 -24.21
N GLN A 60 7.44 9.12 -23.19
CA GLN A 60 7.75 8.48 -21.92
C GLN A 60 6.54 7.75 -21.35
N PHE A 61 6.77 6.66 -20.61
CA PHE A 61 5.73 6.00 -19.83
C PHE A 61 5.36 6.85 -18.61
N GLY A 62 4.06 6.87 -18.27
CA GLY A 62 3.54 7.57 -17.11
C GLY A 62 3.60 9.09 -17.21
N SER A 63 3.68 9.78 -16.10
CA SER A 63 3.66 11.25 -16.03
C SER A 63 4.75 11.81 -15.10
N TRP A 64 5.02 13.10 -15.23
CA TRP A 64 5.76 13.92 -14.26
C TRP A 64 4.74 14.53 -13.30
N PRO A 65 4.57 13.99 -12.09
CA PRO A 65 3.53 14.47 -11.19
C PRO A 65 3.93 15.82 -10.55
N ASN A 66 2.94 16.58 -10.12
CA ASN A 66 3.17 17.56 -9.08
C ASN A 66 3.33 16.83 -7.74
N TRP A 67 4.54 16.78 -7.21
CA TRP A 67 4.85 16.06 -5.97
C TRP A 67 4.15 16.64 -4.74
N ASP A 68 3.78 17.94 -4.75
CA ASP A 68 2.97 18.53 -3.68
C ASP A 68 1.57 17.93 -3.68
N ASN A 69 0.95 17.75 -4.84
CA ASN A 69 -0.34 17.08 -4.97
C ASN A 69 -0.27 15.61 -4.52
N VAL A 70 0.82 14.91 -4.87
CA VAL A 70 1.03 13.52 -4.41
C VAL A 70 1.09 13.45 -2.88
N ARG A 71 1.76 14.41 -2.22
CA ARG A 71 1.83 14.49 -0.76
C ARG A 71 0.51 14.81 -0.07
N MET A 72 -0.45 15.42 -0.78
CA MET A 72 -1.79 15.70 -0.26
C MET A 72 -2.70 14.46 -0.22
N ILE A 73 -2.29 13.36 -0.85
CA ILE A 73 -3.11 12.15 -0.89
C ILE A 73 -3.19 11.54 0.50
N GLU A 74 -4.41 11.25 0.93
CA GLU A 74 -4.70 10.67 2.24
C GLU A 74 -5.83 9.63 2.19
N ARG A 75 -5.96 8.87 3.25
CA ARG A 75 -7.04 7.88 3.39
C ARG A 75 -8.41 8.54 3.36
N GLY A 76 -9.37 7.82 2.78
CA GLY A 76 -10.75 8.28 2.67
C GLY A 76 -11.01 9.13 1.42
N MET A 77 -9.98 9.55 0.69
CA MET A 77 -10.19 10.23 -0.59
C MET A 77 -10.89 9.30 -1.59
N ASN A 78 -11.88 9.81 -2.28
CA ASN A 78 -12.54 9.11 -3.37
C ASN A 78 -11.77 9.26 -4.69
N LYS A 79 -12.19 8.50 -5.71
CA LYS A 79 -11.53 8.49 -7.03
C LYS A 79 -11.52 9.85 -7.71
N ASP A 80 -12.57 10.65 -7.56
CA ASP A 80 -12.64 11.99 -8.19
C ASP A 80 -11.64 12.97 -7.55
N GLN A 81 -11.48 12.93 -6.24
CA GLN A 81 -10.47 13.73 -5.54
C GLN A 81 -9.05 13.36 -5.97
N LEU A 82 -8.75 12.06 -6.05
CA LEU A 82 -7.46 11.56 -6.53
C LEU A 82 -7.22 11.95 -7.99
N TYR A 83 -8.24 11.82 -8.84
CA TYR A 83 -8.15 12.23 -10.25
C TYR A 83 -7.78 13.71 -10.39
N ASN A 84 -8.38 14.57 -9.58
CA ASN A 84 -8.08 16.01 -9.59
C ASN A 84 -6.66 16.33 -9.11
N LEU A 85 -6.09 15.51 -8.21
CA LEU A 85 -4.73 15.72 -7.69
C LEU A 85 -3.65 15.19 -8.63
N ILE A 86 -3.80 13.96 -9.12
CA ILE A 86 -2.73 13.22 -9.80
C ILE A 86 -3.13 12.63 -11.16
N GLY A 87 -4.35 12.89 -11.62
CA GLY A 87 -4.84 12.40 -12.90
C GLY A 87 -5.29 10.93 -12.88
N ARG A 88 -5.51 10.38 -14.06
CA ARG A 88 -5.88 8.98 -14.25
C ARG A 88 -4.71 8.04 -13.97
N PRO A 89 -5.00 6.80 -13.50
CA PRO A 89 -3.97 5.77 -13.41
C PRO A 89 -3.37 5.48 -14.80
N HIS A 90 -2.11 5.08 -14.82
CA HIS A 90 -1.36 4.86 -16.05
C HIS A 90 -1.45 3.42 -16.57
N PHE A 91 -2.03 2.51 -15.79
CA PHE A 91 -2.20 1.11 -16.14
C PHE A 91 -3.69 0.77 -16.25
N SER A 92 -3.99 -0.29 -17.02
CA SER A 92 -5.36 -0.76 -17.17
C SER A 92 -5.91 -1.30 -15.85
N GLU A 93 -7.06 -0.78 -15.43
CA GLU A 93 -7.68 -1.04 -14.13
C GLU A 93 -8.63 -2.27 -14.12
N GLY A 94 -8.89 -2.88 -15.26
CA GLY A 94 -9.98 -3.85 -15.43
C GLY A 94 -11.34 -3.18 -15.68
N LEU A 95 -12.39 -4.00 -15.86
CA LEU A 95 -13.72 -3.49 -16.28
C LEU A 95 -14.70 -3.29 -15.12
N TYR A 96 -14.55 -4.01 -14.02
CA TYR A 96 -15.50 -3.98 -12.89
C TYR A 96 -14.75 -4.14 -11.56
N GLY A 97 -15.30 -3.55 -10.50
CA GLY A 97 -14.80 -3.72 -9.14
C GLY A 97 -13.35 -3.25 -8.96
N VAL A 98 -13.01 -2.10 -9.54
CA VAL A 98 -11.65 -1.57 -9.51
C VAL A 98 -11.26 -1.21 -8.08
N GLU A 99 -10.42 -2.04 -7.47
CA GLU A 99 -9.95 -1.92 -6.09
C GLU A 99 -8.50 -1.42 -6.00
N GLU A 100 -7.80 -1.28 -7.14
CA GLU A 100 -6.46 -0.70 -7.17
C GLU A 100 -6.26 0.24 -8.37
N TRP A 101 -5.48 1.28 -8.14
CA TRP A 101 -4.95 2.18 -9.16
C TRP A 101 -3.44 2.18 -9.14
N ASP A 102 -2.85 2.05 -10.31
CA ASP A 102 -1.40 2.04 -10.51
C ASP A 102 -0.94 3.22 -11.34
N TYR A 103 0.12 3.86 -10.85
CA TYR A 103 0.76 5.00 -11.49
C TYR A 103 2.23 4.71 -11.79
N ALA A 104 2.73 5.31 -12.86
CA ALA A 104 4.15 5.42 -13.17
C ALA A 104 4.52 6.91 -13.10
N PHE A 105 5.30 7.32 -12.11
CA PHE A 105 5.72 8.69 -11.91
C PHE A 105 7.18 8.88 -12.25
N ASN A 106 7.46 9.81 -13.18
CA ASN A 106 8.80 10.18 -13.54
C ASN A 106 9.39 11.19 -12.55
N TYR A 107 10.66 11.08 -12.26
CA TYR A 107 11.40 12.03 -11.43
C TYR A 107 12.87 12.09 -11.83
N ARG A 108 13.60 13.05 -11.29
CA ARG A 108 15.05 13.14 -11.45
C ARG A 108 15.75 13.04 -10.11
N GLU A 109 16.76 12.22 -10.06
CA GLU A 109 17.65 12.11 -8.92
C GLU A 109 19.08 12.29 -9.40
N ASN A 110 19.78 13.29 -8.85
CA ASN A 110 21.14 13.66 -9.28
C ASN A 110 21.25 13.86 -10.80
N GLY A 111 20.22 14.45 -11.43
CA GLY A 111 20.14 14.68 -12.88
C GLY A 111 19.73 13.45 -13.71
N VAL A 112 19.70 12.26 -13.13
CA VAL A 112 19.33 11.02 -13.81
C VAL A 112 17.80 10.84 -13.76
N HIS A 113 17.20 10.53 -14.92
CA HIS A 113 15.79 10.19 -15.02
C HIS A 113 15.52 8.81 -14.42
N LYS A 114 14.52 8.74 -13.57
CA LYS A 114 14.02 7.53 -12.92
C LYS A 114 12.50 7.49 -12.93
N ILE A 115 11.93 6.31 -12.71
CA ILE A 115 10.48 6.09 -12.64
C ILE A 115 10.15 5.40 -11.32
N CYS A 116 9.15 5.94 -10.61
CA CYS A 116 8.47 5.29 -9.48
C CYS A 116 7.17 4.65 -9.94
N GLN A 117 6.81 3.52 -9.39
CA GLN A 117 5.41 3.08 -9.38
C GLN A 117 4.75 3.46 -8.06
N TYR A 118 3.51 3.90 -8.15
CA TYR A 118 2.69 4.25 -7.00
C TYR A 118 1.36 3.53 -7.10
N LYS A 119 0.98 2.82 -6.05
CA LYS A 119 -0.24 2.03 -5.99
C LYS A 119 -1.16 2.57 -4.91
N ILE A 120 -2.44 2.72 -5.25
CA ILE A 120 -3.53 3.08 -4.34
C ILE A 120 -4.49 1.91 -4.30
N LEU A 121 -4.81 1.43 -3.10
CA LEU A 121 -5.85 0.42 -2.88
C LEU A 121 -7.09 1.05 -2.29
N PHE A 122 -8.24 0.60 -2.76
CA PHE A 122 -9.56 1.12 -2.41
C PHE A 122 -10.36 0.12 -1.60
N ASP A 123 -11.16 0.62 -0.66
CA ASP A 123 -12.18 -0.17 0.02
C ASP A 123 -13.40 -0.45 -0.89
N LYS A 124 -14.34 -1.24 -0.39
CA LYS A 124 -15.59 -1.56 -1.10
C LYS A 124 -16.46 -0.36 -1.45
N ASN A 125 -16.22 0.80 -0.85
CA ASN A 125 -16.91 2.06 -1.12
C ASN A 125 -16.11 2.94 -2.09
N HIS A 126 -15.02 2.42 -2.66
CA HIS A 126 -14.10 3.12 -3.57
C HIS A 126 -13.38 4.33 -2.94
N ASN A 127 -13.15 4.30 -1.63
CA ASN A 127 -12.30 5.28 -0.95
C ASN A 127 -10.89 4.71 -0.78
N ALA A 128 -9.89 5.54 -1.04
CA ALA A 128 -8.48 5.17 -0.90
C ALA A 128 -8.13 4.80 0.55
N GLN A 129 -7.48 3.67 0.76
CA GLN A 129 -7.16 3.17 2.08
C GLN A 129 -5.68 2.86 2.28
N SER A 130 -4.98 2.38 1.25
CA SER A 130 -3.58 1.99 1.35
C SER A 130 -2.79 2.52 0.18
N PHE A 131 -1.53 2.88 0.46
CA PHE A 131 -0.64 3.53 -0.50
C PHE A 131 0.73 2.88 -0.46
N PHE A 132 1.28 2.54 -1.64
CA PHE A 132 2.55 1.85 -1.74
C PHE A 132 3.41 2.40 -2.86
N TRP A 133 4.73 2.31 -2.68
CA TRP A 133 5.73 2.74 -3.64
C TRP A 133 6.60 1.57 -4.11
N TYR A 134 6.98 1.58 -5.37
CA TYR A 134 7.94 0.62 -5.91
C TYR A 134 8.97 1.33 -6.82
N PRO A 135 10.26 1.14 -6.55
CA PRO A 135 10.79 0.52 -5.33
C PRO A 135 10.41 1.32 -4.08
N ASN A 136 10.35 0.67 -2.92
CA ASN A 136 10.18 1.39 -1.65
C ASN A 136 11.35 2.36 -1.47
N GLY A 137 11.09 3.58 -0.98
CA GLY A 137 12.08 4.66 -0.93
C GLY A 137 12.19 5.49 -2.20
N CYS A 138 11.39 5.20 -3.22
CA CYS A 138 11.42 5.91 -4.49
C CYS A 138 11.16 7.41 -4.33
N ASN A 139 12.08 8.26 -4.81
CA ASN A 139 12.05 9.73 -4.63
C ASN A 139 11.87 10.15 -3.16
N GLY A 140 12.45 9.40 -2.22
CA GLY A 140 12.31 9.63 -0.78
C GLY A 140 10.95 9.20 -0.20
N ASN A 141 10.12 8.49 -0.97
CA ASN A 141 8.82 7.99 -0.53
C ASN A 141 8.91 6.51 -0.14
N SER A 142 8.57 6.20 1.11
CA SER A 142 8.54 4.84 1.66
C SER A 142 7.25 4.59 2.41
N ALA A 143 6.79 3.35 2.40
CA ALA A 143 5.67 2.91 3.21
C ALA A 143 6.05 1.66 4.00
N PHE A 144 5.77 1.66 5.30
CA PHE A 144 5.96 0.53 6.21
C PHE A 144 4.66 0.27 6.95
N THR A 145 4.31 -0.99 7.08
CA THR A 145 3.19 -1.42 7.92
C THR A 145 3.74 -2.31 9.03
N LEU A 146 3.50 -1.91 10.27
CA LEU A 146 3.99 -2.61 11.45
C LEU A 146 2.81 -3.22 12.21
N SER A 147 2.97 -4.45 12.68
CA SER A 147 1.95 -5.12 13.49
C SER A 147 1.88 -4.48 14.88
N GLY A 148 0.71 -4.00 15.27
CA GLY A 148 0.48 -3.45 16.60
C GLY A 148 0.72 -4.46 17.71
N ASP A 149 0.31 -5.72 17.51
CA ASP A 149 0.49 -6.82 18.47
C ASP A 149 1.95 -7.23 18.64
N PHE A 150 2.78 -6.91 17.65
CA PHE A 150 4.20 -7.13 17.71
C PHE A 150 4.93 -6.00 18.42
N LEU A 151 4.48 -4.77 18.19
CA LEU A 151 5.10 -3.58 18.78
C LEU A 151 4.73 -3.37 20.23
N PHE A 152 3.50 -3.75 20.63
CA PHE A 152 2.92 -3.44 21.93
C PHE A 152 2.25 -4.68 22.54
N ASP A 153 2.34 -4.82 23.85
CA ASP A 153 1.50 -5.77 24.57
C ASP A 153 0.02 -5.34 24.53
N PHE A 154 -0.87 -6.30 24.81
CA PHE A 154 -2.30 -6.01 24.88
C PHE A 154 -2.58 -4.83 25.80
N ASP A 155 -3.39 -3.90 25.34
CA ASP A 155 -3.81 -2.71 26.08
C ASP A 155 -2.66 -1.80 26.58
N LYS A 156 -1.47 -1.89 25.96
CA LYS A 156 -0.30 -1.06 26.28
C LYS A 156 0.05 -0.12 25.12
N ASP A 157 0.67 1.00 25.47
CA ASP A 157 1.27 1.96 24.53
C ASP A 157 2.80 2.05 24.68
N THR A 158 3.41 1.14 25.45
CA THR A 158 4.86 1.03 25.60
C THR A 158 5.39 -0.01 24.62
N LEU A 159 6.38 0.36 23.82
CA LEU A 159 7.04 -0.55 22.90
C LEU A 159 7.68 -1.72 23.64
N THR A 160 7.42 -2.93 23.19
CA THR A 160 8.13 -4.12 23.65
C THR A 160 9.62 -4.03 23.27
N PRO A 161 10.55 -4.80 23.89
CA PRO A 161 11.94 -4.86 23.45
C PRO A 161 12.06 -5.17 21.95
N ARG A 162 11.33 -6.17 21.47
CA ARG A 162 11.30 -6.56 20.07
C ARG A 162 10.66 -5.48 19.18
N GLY A 163 9.61 -4.83 19.67
CA GLY A 163 8.99 -3.69 18.97
C GLY A 163 9.96 -2.53 18.77
N LYS A 164 10.84 -2.26 19.75
CA LYS A 164 11.91 -1.25 19.59
C LYS A 164 12.86 -1.61 18.46
N GLU A 165 13.34 -2.85 18.42
CA GLU A 165 14.24 -3.34 17.35
C GLU A 165 13.62 -3.16 15.96
N VAL A 166 12.32 -3.46 15.81
CA VAL A 166 11.60 -3.25 14.55
C VAL A 166 11.55 -1.78 14.15
N VAL A 167 11.24 -0.89 15.09
CA VAL A 167 11.19 0.55 14.81
C VAL A 167 12.59 1.08 14.48
N ASP A 168 13.64 0.62 15.16
CA ASP A 168 15.04 0.99 14.89
C ASP A 168 15.46 0.56 13.45
N ASN A 169 15.05 -0.65 13.02
CA ASN A 169 15.29 -1.12 11.65
C ASN A 169 14.55 -0.24 10.61
N VAL A 170 13.32 0.16 10.89
CA VAL A 170 12.58 1.09 10.02
C VAL A 170 13.27 2.46 9.98
N ALA A 171 13.75 2.97 11.13
CA ALA A 171 14.50 4.22 11.17
C ALA A 171 15.77 4.16 10.31
N ALA A 172 16.50 3.05 10.34
CA ALA A 172 17.66 2.84 9.48
C ALA A 172 17.29 2.89 7.99
N GLN A 173 16.23 2.18 7.59
CA GLN A 173 15.74 2.16 6.21
C GLN A 173 15.25 3.55 5.75
N LEU A 174 14.53 4.30 6.60
CA LEU A 174 14.08 5.67 6.30
C LEU A 174 15.26 6.61 6.06
N LYS A 175 16.33 6.49 6.85
CA LYS A 175 17.57 7.29 6.65
C LYS A 175 18.29 6.90 5.36
N GLU A 176 18.38 5.61 5.06
CA GLU A 176 19.02 5.11 3.83
C GLU A 176 18.28 5.59 2.57
N THR A 177 16.95 5.59 2.60
CA THR A 177 16.12 6.05 1.48
C THR A 177 16.01 7.55 1.37
N GLY A 178 16.55 8.31 2.34
CA GLY A 178 16.50 9.78 2.35
C GLY A 178 15.08 10.32 2.46
N ALA A 179 14.25 9.68 3.27
CA ALA A 179 12.87 10.11 3.52
C ALA A 179 12.83 11.57 4.02
N LYS A 180 12.06 12.42 3.35
CA LYS A 180 11.95 13.86 3.65
C LYS A 180 10.83 14.19 4.63
N GLU A 181 9.84 13.32 4.69
CA GLU A 181 8.67 13.46 5.56
C GLU A 181 8.23 12.07 6.00
N VAL A 182 7.90 11.91 7.28
CA VAL A 182 7.40 10.65 7.83
C VAL A 182 6.06 10.89 8.50
N LYS A 183 5.01 10.24 7.97
CA LYS A 183 3.68 10.22 8.58
C LYS A 183 3.51 8.90 9.35
N VAL A 184 3.22 9.00 10.63
CA VAL A 184 2.95 7.84 11.49
C VAL A 184 1.45 7.81 11.81
N ALA A 185 0.77 6.74 11.40
CA ALA A 185 -0.64 6.51 11.72
C ALA A 185 -0.77 5.22 12.53
N GLY A 186 -1.50 5.28 13.63
CA GLY A 186 -1.82 4.14 14.48
C GLY A 186 -3.25 3.66 14.21
N TYR A 187 -3.44 2.35 14.24
CA TYR A 187 -4.75 1.73 14.14
C TYR A 187 -4.88 0.71 15.26
N THR A 188 -6.09 0.51 15.77
CA THR A 188 -6.44 -0.55 16.71
C THR A 188 -7.49 -1.46 16.07
N ASP A 189 -7.68 -2.64 16.65
CA ASP A 189 -8.82 -3.50 16.34
C ASP A 189 -10.13 -2.86 16.83
N ARG A 190 -11.25 -3.56 16.59
CA ARG A 190 -12.60 -3.09 16.97
C ARG A 190 -13.02 -3.50 18.38
N LEU A 191 -12.13 -3.99 19.21
CA LEU A 191 -12.43 -4.35 20.60
C LEU A 191 -12.38 -3.10 21.47
N GLY A 192 -13.48 -2.78 22.14
CA GLY A 192 -13.61 -1.59 22.99
C GLY A 192 -14.46 -0.48 22.35
N SER A 193 -14.53 0.67 23.02
CA SER A 193 -15.22 1.85 22.45
C SER A 193 -14.35 2.57 21.44
N ASP A 194 -14.98 3.20 20.44
CA ASP A 194 -14.29 3.96 19.41
C ASP A 194 -13.40 5.07 20.00
N ALA A 195 -13.89 5.78 21.03
CA ALA A 195 -13.14 6.83 21.69
C ALA A 195 -11.86 6.29 22.40
N TYR A 196 -11.97 5.15 23.06
CA TYR A 196 -10.83 4.48 23.69
C TYR A 196 -9.80 4.02 22.66
N ASN A 197 -10.27 3.38 21.61
CA ASN A 197 -9.42 2.87 20.54
C ASN A 197 -8.71 4.01 19.78
N LEU A 198 -9.40 5.12 19.55
CA LEU A 198 -8.80 6.31 18.95
C LEU A 198 -7.68 6.86 19.82
N ASP A 199 -7.90 6.99 21.13
CA ASP A 199 -6.89 7.47 22.08
C ASP A 199 -5.69 6.52 22.16
N LEU A 200 -5.92 5.20 22.29
CA LEU A 200 -4.85 4.20 22.31
C LEU A 200 -4.03 4.20 21.02
N SER A 201 -4.69 4.28 19.86
CA SER A 201 -4.01 4.32 18.56
C SER A 201 -3.13 5.58 18.44
N GLN A 202 -3.63 6.71 18.89
CA GLN A 202 -2.85 7.98 18.91
C GLN A 202 -1.64 7.90 19.83
N ARG A 203 -1.80 7.35 21.04
CA ARG A 203 -0.66 7.16 21.97
C ARG A 203 0.39 6.24 21.37
N ARG A 204 -0.02 5.11 20.77
CA ARG A 204 0.88 4.17 20.09
C ARG A 204 1.63 4.82 18.93
N ALA A 205 0.93 5.57 18.07
CA ALA A 205 1.56 6.33 16.98
C ALA A 205 2.59 7.34 17.52
N ASN A 206 2.27 8.05 18.61
CA ASN A 206 3.18 8.98 19.24
C ASN A 206 4.43 8.30 19.82
N ARG A 207 4.31 7.07 20.35
CA ARG A 207 5.48 6.28 20.83
C ARG A 207 6.39 5.87 19.68
N VAL A 208 5.84 5.39 18.58
CA VAL A 208 6.62 5.07 17.37
C VAL A 208 7.31 6.33 16.84
N LYS A 209 6.58 7.43 16.70
CA LYS A 209 7.15 8.72 16.27
C LYS A 209 8.31 9.17 17.18
N ALA A 210 8.12 9.13 18.50
CA ALA A 210 9.16 9.51 19.44
C ALA A 210 10.43 8.65 19.31
N ARG A 211 10.27 7.34 19.06
CA ARG A 211 11.39 6.43 18.83
C ARG A 211 12.12 6.75 17.53
N LEU A 212 11.38 6.96 16.44
CA LEU A 212 11.98 7.35 15.15
C LEU A 212 12.80 8.65 15.27
N LEU A 213 12.28 9.66 15.97
CA LEU A 213 13.02 10.92 16.24
C LEU A 213 14.28 10.66 17.07
N GLN A 214 14.21 9.80 18.10
CA GLN A 214 15.35 9.42 18.92
C GLN A 214 16.44 8.74 18.09
N ASP A 215 16.05 7.95 17.08
CA ASP A 215 16.95 7.27 16.16
C ASP A 215 17.43 8.17 15.02
N GLY A 216 17.09 9.46 15.03
CA GLY A 216 17.60 10.47 14.10
C GLY A 216 16.87 10.55 12.78
N VAL A 217 15.63 10.06 12.71
CA VAL A 217 14.70 10.37 11.62
C VAL A 217 14.10 11.75 11.89
N THR A 218 14.28 12.69 10.95
CA THR A 218 13.87 14.12 11.11
C THR A 218 12.71 14.44 10.17
#